data_1139a34e0aec1661e0df5d123e7f25f3
#
_entry.id   1139a34e0aec1661e0df5d123e7f25f3
#
_cell.length_a   1.000
_cell.length_b   1.000
_cell.length_c   1.000
_cell.angle_alpha   90.00
_cell.angle_beta   90.00
_cell.angle_gamma   90.00
#
_symmetry.space_group_name_H-M   'P 1'
#
loop_
_entity.id
_entity.type
_entity.pdbx_description
1 polymer ?
#
loop_
_entity_poly.entity_id
_entity_poly.type
_entity_poly.pdbx_seq_one_letter_code
_entity_poly.pdbx_strand_id
1 'polypeptide(L)'
;MALAISRGFETALTKRELLNQGFSMKPELIPGDFDFQNSIPLWTPDKAKQAIFREFAFADFKQAFRFMTLCAQYAEELDHHPDWSNSWNKVTVHLTTHSSKGLTALDIQMAKAMDTFAIEAMR
;
A
#
# COMPACT_ATOMS: atom_id res chain seq x y z
N MET A 1 -9.01 3.74 11.87
CA MET A 1 -8.25 3.89 12.07
C MET A 1 -7.72 4.20 12.29
N ALA A 2 -7.91 3.60 11.70
CA ALA A 2 -7.10 3.73 11.73
C ALA A 2 -6.37 3.65 12.01
N LEU A 3 -6.29 3.42 11.51
CA LEU A 3 -5.30 3.29 11.65
C LEU A 3 -4.89 3.41 12.26
N ALA A 4 -5.33 3.23 12.17
CA ALA A 4 -4.80 3.44 12.62
C ALA A 4 -4.55 3.50 13.06
N ILE A 5 -4.76 3.42 12.76
CA ILE A 5 -4.32 3.59 13.17
C ILE A 5 -4.24 3.92 13.94
N SER A 6 -4.58 3.89 14.16
CA SER A 6 -4.19 4.25 14.83
C SER A 6 -4.10 4.55 15.62
N ARG A 7 -4.35 4.51 15.78
CA ARG A 7 -4.04 5.14 16.40
C ARG A 7 -3.44 5.46 17.20
N GLY A 8 -4.03 5.23 17.92
CA GLY A 8 -3.24 6.20 18.34
C GLY A 8 -2.21 6.43 17.46
N PHE A 9 -2.08 6.35 17.04
CA PHE A 9 -1.04 6.49 16.38
C PHE A 9 -0.88 7.79 15.85
N GLU A 10 0.25 8.14 15.74
CA GLU A 10 0.58 9.32 15.16
C GLU A 10 -0.15 9.45 13.92
N THR A 11 -0.85 10.44 13.78
CA THR A 11 -1.61 10.68 12.61
C THR A 11 -0.71 11.15 11.50
N ALA A 12 -0.65 10.39 10.44
CA ALA A 12 0.08 10.83 9.29
C ALA A 12 -0.60 12.05 8.68
N LEU A 13 0.18 12.99 8.23
CA LEU A 13 -0.36 14.18 7.57
C LEU A 13 -1.00 13.80 6.25
N THR A 14 -2.11 14.44 5.93
CA THR A 14 -2.74 14.27 4.64
C THR A 14 -1.93 14.99 3.57
N LYS A 15 -2.23 14.66 2.32
CA LYS A 15 -1.62 15.34 1.19
C LYS A 15 -1.86 16.84 1.25
N ARG A 16 -3.09 17.23 1.60
CA ARG A 16 -3.45 18.63 1.70
C ARG A 16 -2.64 19.33 2.80
N GLU A 17 -2.50 18.68 3.96
CA GLU A 17 -1.74 19.25 5.06
C GLU A 17 -0.28 19.45 4.71
N LEU A 18 0.30 18.49 3.99
CA LEU A 18 1.67 18.61 3.53
C LEU A 18 1.83 19.78 2.57
N LEU A 19 0.89 19.94 1.63
CA LEU A 19 0.90 21.08 0.71
C LEU A 19 0.84 22.40 1.45
N ASN A 20 -0.03 22.49 2.45
CA ASN A 20 -0.19 23.72 3.24
C ASN A 20 1.08 24.06 3.99
N GLN A 21 1.92 23.09 4.28
CA GLN A 21 3.20 23.30 4.94
C GLN A 21 4.34 23.49 3.97
N GLY A 22 4.06 23.53 2.66
CA GLY A 22 5.09 23.76 1.64
C GLY A 22 5.84 22.55 1.20
N PHE A 23 5.37 21.35 1.56
CA PHE A 23 6.03 20.11 1.13
C PHE A 23 5.68 19.79 -0.31
N SER A 24 6.62 19.11 -0.98
CA SER A 24 6.42 18.65 -2.35
C SER A 24 5.37 17.58 -2.43
N MET A 25 4.59 17.58 -3.51
CA MET A 25 3.63 16.54 -3.80
C MET A 25 4.26 15.33 -4.43
N LYS A 26 5.53 15.43 -4.83
CA LYS A 26 6.22 14.36 -5.54
C LYS A 26 7.16 13.65 -4.58
N PRO A 27 6.78 12.47 -4.09
CA PRO A 27 7.62 11.75 -3.14
C PRO A 27 8.95 11.34 -3.75
N GLU A 28 9.96 11.23 -2.89
CA GLU A 28 11.28 10.79 -3.34
C GLU A 28 11.31 9.30 -3.52
N LEU A 29 12.12 8.86 -4.50
CA LEU A 29 12.34 7.44 -4.72
C LEU A 29 13.08 6.84 -3.54
N ILE A 30 12.76 5.57 -3.24
CA ILE A 30 13.50 4.86 -2.19
C ILE A 30 14.93 4.60 -2.66
N PRO A 31 15.88 4.40 -1.72
CA PRO A 31 17.27 4.10 -2.10
C PRO A 31 17.35 2.82 -2.95
N GLY A 32 18.35 2.77 -3.84
CA GLY A 32 18.55 1.61 -4.69
C GLY A 32 18.90 0.35 -3.92
N ASP A 33 19.40 0.49 -2.68
CA ASP A 33 19.76 -0.64 -1.83
C ASP A 33 18.71 -0.92 -0.76
N PHE A 34 17.47 -0.45 -0.96
CA PHE A 34 16.39 -0.70 -0.02
C PHE A 34 16.23 -2.21 0.24
N ASP A 35 16.12 -2.58 1.50
CA ASP A 35 16.05 -3.97 1.91
C ASP A 35 14.61 -4.48 1.90
N PHE A 36 14.13 -4.91 0.73
CA PHE A 36 12.78 -5.45 0.58
C PHE A 36 12.58 -6.70 1.41
N GLN A 37 13.61 -7.54 1.49
CA GLN A 37 13.50 -8.84 2.14
C GLN A 37 13.18 -8.71 3.62
N ASN A 38 13.76 -7.74 4.30
CA ASN A 38 13.50 -7.51 5.72
C ASN A 38 12.31 -6.60 5.97
N SER A 39 12.02 -5.71 5.05
CA SER A 39 10.96 -4.72 5.24
C SER A 39 9.58 -5.25 4.84
N ILE A 40 9.50 -5.85 3.66
CA ILE A 40 8.25 -6.37 3.09
C ILE A 40 8.53 -7.71 2.41
N PRO A 41 8.85 -8.75 3.22
CA PRO A 41 9.34 -10.04 2.67
C PRO A 41 8.33 -10.76 1.77
N LEU A 42 7.04 -10.44 1.88
CA LEU A 42 6.02 -11.12 1.08
C LEU A 42 5.77 -10.46 -0.26
N TRP A 43 6.45 -9.35 -0.53
CA TRP A 43 6.31 -8.61 -1.77
C TRP A 43 7.53 -8.83 -2.65
N THR A 44 7.29 -8.90 -3.95
CA THR A 44 8.35 -9.12 -4.94
C THR A 44 8.60 -7.86 -5.75
N PRO A 45 9.83 -7.36 -5.80
CA PRO A 45 10.15 -6.22 -6.66
C PRO A 45 10.04 -6.62 -8.13
N ASP A 46 9.42 -5.76 -8.92
CA ASP A 46 9.34 -5.91 -10.37
C ASP A 46 10.07 -4.74 -11.00
N LYS A 47 11.34 -4.94 -11.33
CA LYS A 47 12.19 -3.85 -11.82
C LYS A 47 11.73 -3.31 -13.17
N ALA A 48 11.18 -4.18 -14.01
CA ALA A 48 10.73 -3.77 -15.34
C ALA A 48 9.58 -2.77 -15.23
N LYS A 49 8.71 -2.94 -14.24
CA LYS A 49 7.57 -2.06 -14.01
C LYS A 49 7.83 -1.02 -12.95
N GLN A 50 9.01 -1.06 -12.33
CA GLN A 50 9.36 -0.16 -11.23
C GLN A 50 8.29 -0.20 -10.14
N ALA A 51 7.90 -1.41 -9.77
CA ALA A 51 6.79 -1.66 -8.86
C ALA A 51 7.14 -2.78 -7.89
N ILE A 52 6.30 -2.97 -6.89
CA ILE A 52 6.32 -4.18 -6.07
C ILE A 52 5.00 -4.90 -6.28
N PHE A 53 5.02 -6.21 -6.11
CA PHE A 53 3.92 -7.07 -6.49
C PHE A 53 3.65 -8.12 -5.41
N ARG A 54 2.38 -8.39 -5.14
CA ARG A 54 1.96 -9.50 -4.29
C ARG A 54 0.59 -10.00 -4.72
N GLU A 55 0.42 -11.33 -4.71
CA GLU A 55 -0.88 -11.95 -4.89
C GLU A 55 -1.39 -12.41 -3.53
N PHE A 56 -2.60 -12.01 -3.19
CA PHE A 56 -3.26 -12.40 -1.94
C PHE A 56 -4.31 -13.47 -2.26
N ALA A 57 -4.35 -14.54 -1.48
CA ALA A 57 -5.34 -15.59 -1.64
C ALA A 57 -6.13 -15.74 -0.33
N PHE A 58 -7.45 -15.76 -0.46
CA PHE A 58 -8.35 -15.84 0.68
C PHE A 58 -9.19 -17.11 0.59
N ALA A 59 -10.02 -17.36 1.61
CA ALA A 59 -10.87 -18.53 1.62
C ALA A 59 -11.99 -18.45 0.58
N ASP A 60 -12.48 -17.21 0.32
CA ASP A 60 -13.60 -17.01 -0.58
C ASP A 60 -13.63 -15.56 -1.06
N PHE A 61 -14.60 -15.25 -1.91
CA PHE A 61 -14.76 -13.90 -2.45
C PHE A 61 -15.09 -12.88 -1.36
N LYS A 62 -15.87 -13.30 -0.37
CA LYS A 62 -16.26 -12.39 0.72
C LYS A 62 -15.05 -11.85 1.45
N GLN A 63 -14.10 -12.72 1.78
CA GLN A 63 -12.87 -12.29 2.41
C GLN A 63 -12.02 -11.42 1.48
N ALA A 64 -11.93 -11.79 0.22
CA ALA A 64 -11.18 -11.01 -0.77
C ALA A 64 -11.74 -9.60 -0.89
N PHE A 65 -13.07 -9.48 -0.97
CA PHE A 65 -13.70 -8.18 -1.12
C PHE A 65 -13.58 -7.35 0.16
N ARG A 66 -13.65 -8.00 1.31
CA ARG A 66 -13.45 -7.32 2.59
C ARG A 66 -12.04 -6.72 2.67
N PHE A 67 -11.04 -7.50 2.23
CA PHE A 67 -9.67 -7.02 2.13
C PHE A 67 -9.60 -5.78 1.23
N MET A 68 -10.20 -5.86 0.05
CA MET A 68 -10.18 -4.74 -0.89
C MET A 68 -10.85 -3.50 -0.31
N THR A 69 -11.93 -3.69 0.43
CA THR A 69 -12.65 -2.57 1.07
C THR A 69 -11.76 -1.86 2.09
N LEU A 70 -11.07 -2.63 2.92
CA LEU A 70 -10.15 -2.05 3.90
C LEU A 70 -9.01 -1.30 3.22
N CYS A 71 -8.46 -1.89 2.18
CA CYS A 71 -7.37 -1.27 1.42
C CYS A 71 -7.84 -0.01 0.70
N ALA A 72 -9.06 -0.03 0.16
CA ALA A 72 -9.59 1.11 -0.56
C ALA A 72 -9.75 2.33 0.34
N GLN A 73 -10.22 2.11 1.57
CA GLN A 73 -10.33 3.19 2.54
C GLN A 73 -8.98 3.82 2.83
N TYR A 74 -7.98 2.98 3.06
CA TYR A 74 -6.64 3.46 3.36
C TYR A 74 -6.02 4.18 2.16
N ALA A 75 -6.25 3.65 0.95
CA ALA A 75 -5.77 4.26 -0.28
C ALA A 75 -6.30 5.69 -0.44
N GLU A 76 -7.56 5.90 -0.09
CA GLU A 76 -8.16 7.23 -0.14
C GLU A 76 -7.55 8.17 0.90
N GLU A 77 -7.31 7.67 2.12
CA GLU A 77 -6.69 8.46 3.17
C GLU A 77 -5.28 8.87 2.80
N LEU A 78 -4.53 7.94 2.22
CA LEU A 78 -3.14 8.18 1.86
C LEU A 78 -3.00 8.90 0.53
N ASP A 79 -4.08 8.95 -0.23
CA ASP A 79 -4.10 9.46 -1.61
C ASP A 79 -3.05 8.75 -2.45
N HIS A 80 -3.00 7.42 -2.29
CA HIS A 80 -2.07 6.58 -3.02
C HIS A 80 -2.79 5.26 -3.32
N HIS A 81 -3.02 4.98 -4.60
CA HIS A 81 -3.95 3.92 -5.00
C HIS A 81 -3.21 2.73 -5.61
N PRO A 82 -3.62 1.51 -5.26
CA PRO A 82 -3.00 0.32 -5.83
C PRO A 82 -3.48 0.08 -7.26
N ASP A 83 -2.65 -0.62 -8.02
CA ASP A 83 -3.01 -1.12 -9.32
C ASP A 83 -3.30 -2.60 -9.11
N TRP A 84 -4.58 -2.98 -9.10
CA TRP A 84 -4.96 -4.30 -8.65
C TRP A 84 -6.07 -4.92 -9.45
N SER A 85 -6.21 -6.24 -9.30
CA SER A 85 -7.30 -6.98 -9.91
C SER A 85 -7.77 -8.07 -8.94
N ASN A 86 -9.02 -8.49 -9.11
CA ASN A 86 -9.61 -9.53 -8.27
C ASN A 86 -10.21 -10.61 -9.16
N SER A 87 -9.92 -11.86 -8.82
CA SER A 87 -10.54 -13.02 -9.43
C SER A 87 -10.96 -13.95 -8.30
N TRP A 88 -12.25 -13.96 -8.01
CA TRP A 88 -12.87 -14.73 -6.93
C TRP A 88 -12.15 -14.51 -5.59
N ASN A 89 -11.34 -15.47 -5.14
CA ASN A 89 -10.66 -15.38 -3.85
C ASN A 89 -9.26 -14.79 -3.92
N LYS A 90 -8.82 -14.34 -5.08
CA LYS A 90 -7.47 -13.83 -5.27
C LYS A 90 -7.49 -12.35 -5.61
N VAL A 91 -6.54 -11.63 -5.02
CA VAL A 91 -6.34 -10.20 -5.33
C VAL A 91 -4.87 -10.03 -5.67
N THR A 92 -4.62 -9.56 -6.88
CA THR A 92 -3.25 -9.33 -7.37
C THR A 92 -2.98 -7.84 -7.30
N VAL A 93 -1.92 -7.46 -6.62
CA VAL A 93 -1.63 -6.05 -6.33
C VAL A 93 -0.25 -5.67 -6.84
N HIS A 94 -0.21 -4.55 -7.57
CA HIS A 94 1.04 -3.89 -7.92
C HIS A 94 1.01 -2.50 -7.29
N LEU A 95 2.12 -2.09 -6.71
CA LEU A 95 2.25 -0.75 -6.12
C LEU A 95 3.43 -0.03 -6.77
N THR A 96 3.19 1.21 -7.14
CA THR A 96 4.22 2.09 -7.66
C THR A 96 3.75 3.53 -7.47
N THR A 97 4.68 4.47 -7.51
CA THR A 97 4.33 5.89 -7.41
C THR A 97 4.53 6.53 -8.77
N HIS A 98 3.43 6.67 -9.52
CA HIS A 98 3.51 7.15 -10.90
C HIS A 98 4.17 8.52 -11.03
N SER A 99 3.85 9.44 -10.12
CA SER A 99 4.41 10.79 -10.16
C SER A 99 5.92 10.82 -9.99
N SER A 100 6.49 9.81 -9.32
CA SER A 100 7.93 9.70 -9.10
C SER A 100 8.59 8.69 -10.04
N LYS A 101 7.80 8.01 -10.85
CA LYS A 101 8.25 7.00 -11.81
C LYS A 101 9.04 5.87 -11.14
N GLY A 102 8.53 5.39 -10.03
CA GLY A 102 9.17 4.30 -9.30
C GLY A 102 8.65 4.18 -7.89
N LEU A 103 9.39 3.45 -7.07
CA LEU A 103 8.98 3.15 -5.71
C LEU A 103 9.37 4.25 -4.74
N THR A 104 8.45 4.56 -3.85
CA THR A 104 8.65 5.55 -2.78
C THR A 104 8.21 4.96 -1.45
N ALA A 105 8.38 5.72 -0.38
CA ALA A 105 7.93 5.30 0.94
C ALA A 105 6.42 5.04 0.98
N LEU A 106 5.64 5.69 0.09
CA LEU A 106 4.20 5.45 0.03
C LEU A 106 3.89 4.00 -0.35
N ASP A 107 4.67 3.44 -1.26
CA ASP A 107 4.47 2.05 -1.70
C ASP A 107 4.80 1.09 -0.57
N ILE A 108 5.87 1.36 0.15
CA ILE A 108 6.26 0.51 1.27
C ILE A 108 5.22 0.57 2.39
N GLN A 109 4.75 1.77 2.69
CA GLN A 109 3.72 1.99 3.70
C GLN A 109 2.43 1.27 3.32
N MET A 110 2.02 1.38 2.06
CA MET A 110 0.83 0.70 1.56
C MET A 110 0.99 -0.82 1.63
N ALA A 111 2.16 -1.34 1.24
CA ALA A 111 2.42 -2.77 1.27
C ALA A 111 2.27 -3.33 2.69
N LYS A 112 2.84 -2.64 3.67
CA LYS A 112 2.74 -3.06 5.07
C LYS A 112 1.28 -3.02 5.56
N ALA A 113 0.56 -1.98 5.18
CA ALA A 113 -0.84 -1.86 5.56
C ALA A 113 -1.67 -2.98 4.94
N MET A 114 -1.44 -3.28 3.66
CA MET A 114 -2.17 -4.35 2.98
C MET A 114 -1.91 -5.70 3.61
N ASP A 115 -0.67 -5.97 4.03
CA ASP A 115 -0.35 -7.21 4.74
C ASP A 115 -1.19 -7.34 6.02
N THR A 116 -1.34 -6.24 6.76
CA THR A 116 -2.15 -6.22 7.97
C THR A 116 -3.64 -6.41 7.65
N PHE A 117 -4.13 -5.71 6.62
CA PHE A 117 -5.53 -5.81 6.22
C PHE A 117 -5.88 -7.21 5.74
N ALA A 118 -4.93 -7.93 5.13
CA ALA A 118 -5.17 -9.30 4.70
C ALA A 118 -5.47 -10.19 5.91
N ILE A 119 -4.73 -10.02 6.99
CA ILE A 119 -4.95 -10.77 8.22
C ILE A 119 -6.31 -10.41 8.81
N GLU A 120 -6.63 -9.13 8.83
CA GLU A 120 -7.92 -8.65 9.35
C GLU A 120 -9.09 -9.23 8.56
N ALA A 121 -8.96 -9.31 7.24
CA ALA A 121 -10.02 -9.79 6.37
C ALA A 121 -10.31 -11.28 6.57
N MET A 122 -9.34 -12.03 7.08
CA MET A 122 -9.48 -13.47 7.31
C MET A 122 -10.14 -13.83 8.64
N ARG A 123 -10.39 -12.86 9.49
CA ARG A 123 -11.01 -13.10 10.80
C ARG A 123 -12.49 -13.37 10.72
#